data_3eed3d3e40684651b14f1d8946a147e3
#
_entry.id   3eed3d3e40684651b14f1d8946a147e3
#
_cell.length_a   1.000
_cell.length_b   1.000
_cell.length_c   1.000
_cell.angle_alpha   90.00
_cell.angle_beta   90.00
_cell.angle_gamma   90.00
#
_symmetry.space_group_name_H-M   'P 1'
#
loop_
_entity.id
_entity.type
_entity.pdbx_description
1 polymer ?
#
loop_
_entity_poly.entity_id
_entity_poly.type
_entity_poly.pdbx_seq_one_letter_code
_entity_poly.pdbx_strand_id
1 'polypeptide(L)'
;MSKSSLKLLVCVIAAFLTFVVLEVLFFGAPVIILKNDSGKRMSNILLSGSGFSQTVASLEPHSTTSVVVYPQGESGLKIEFAIEEKSHMKDDLAYLQRFGGYCVTVRVAADLAITSDIQLGYLKVRRLFPW
;
A
#
# COMPACT_ATOMS: atom_id res chain seq x y z
N MET A 1 -5.12 23.14 -39.02
CA MET A 1 -4.95 21.71 -38.79
C MET A 1 -6.02 20.96 -39.56
N SER A 2 -5.65 19.94 -40.34
CA SER A 2 -6.62 19.14 -41.08
C SER A 2 -7.45 18.27 -40.13
N LYS A 3 -8.66 17.84 -40.55
CA LYS A 3 -9.51 16.93 -39.76
C LYS A 3 -8.78 15.61 -39.42
N SER A 4 -7.90 15.15 -40.30
CA SER A 4 -7.08 13.94 -40.05
C SER A 4 -5.99 14.16 -39.02
N SER A 5 -5.33 15.33 -39.02
CA SER A 5 -4.33 15.69 -38.00
C SER A 5 -4.95 15.82 -36.61
N LEU A 6 -6.17 16.35 -36.52
CA LEU A 6 -6.89 16.44 -35.26
C LEU A 6 -7.23 15.06 -34.69
N LYS A 7 -7.74 14.15 -35.56
CA LYS A 7 -8.02 12.76 -35.13
C LYS A 7 -6.76 12.04 -34.64
N LEU A 8 -5.66 12.17 -35.35
CA LEU A 8 -4.39 11.58 -34.96
C LEU A 8 -3.93 12.11 -33.60
N LEU A 9 -4.00 13.42 -33.37
CA LEU A 9 -3.64 14.04 -32.11
C LEU A 9 -4.48 13.51 -30.94
N VAL A 10 -5.80 13.38 -31.13
CA VAL A 10 -6.72 12.83 -30.12
C VAL A 10 -6.38 11.37 -29.80
N CYS A 11 -6.08 10.55 -30.82
CA CYS A 11 -5.67 9.17 -30.60
C CYS A 11 -4.36 9.06 -29.81
N VAL A 12 -3.37 9.89 -30.09
CA VAL A 12 -2.09 9.91 -29.39
C VAL A 12 -2.28 10.31 -27.92
N ILE A 13 -3.07 11.36 -27.67
CA ILE A 13 -3.38 11.79 -26.29
C ILE A 13 -4.12 10.69 -25.54
N ALA A 14 -5.13 10.05 -26.14
CA ALA A 14 -5.86 8.97 -25.50
C ALA A 14 -4.95 7.77 -25.17
N ALA A 15 -4.08 7.36 -26.10
CA ALA A 15 -3.11 6.30 -25.88
C ALA A 15 -2.12 6.63 -24.75
N PHE A 16 -1.62 7.87 -24.69
CA PHE A 16 -0.73 8.34 -23.65
C PHE A 16 -1.42 8.34 -22.27
N LEU A 17 -2.65 8.85 -22.18
CA LEU A 17 -3.42 8.83 -20.94
C LEU A 17 -3.70 7.41 -20.47
N THR A 18 -4.05 6.50 -21.37
CA THR A 18 -4.24 5.08 -21.07
C THR A 18 -2.96 4.46 -20.51
N PHE A 19 -1.83 4.73 -21.15
CA PHE A 19 -0.52 4.25 -20.69
C PHE A 19 -0.19 4.75 -19.27
N VAL A 20 -0.38 6.05 -19.00
CA VAL A 20 -0.15 6.63 -17.67
C VAL A 20 -1.06 5.99 -16.62
N VAL A 21 -2.33 5.76 -16.94
CA VAL A 21 -3.26 5.08 -16.03
C VAL A 21 -2.83 3.65 -15.74
N LEU A 22 -2.41 2.90 -16.75
CA LEU A 22 -1.91 1.53 -16.58
C LEU A 22 -0.63 1.50 -15.73
N GLU A 23 0.29 2.43 -15.96
CA GLU A 23 1.51 2.58 -15.14
C GLU A 23 1.17 2.81 -13.66
N VAL A 24 0.28 3.74 -13.37
CA VAL A 24 -0.14 4.04 -11.98
C VAL A 24 -0.84 2.85 -11.34
N LEU A 25 -1.68 2.12 -12.07
CA LEU A 25 -2.45 1.01 -11.54
C LEU A 25 -1.63 -0.26 -11.31
N PHE A 26 -0.74 -0.60 -12.26
CA PHE A 26 -0.07 -1.91 -12.27
C PHE A 26 1.40 -1.86 -11.89
N PHE A 27 2.07 -0.72 -12.06
CA PHE A 27 3.52 -0.58 -11.82
C PHE A 27 3.88 0.41 -10.70
N GLY A 28 2.89 0.97 -10.02
CA GLY A 28 3.15 1.90 -8.92
C GLY A 28 3.77 1.21 -7.69
N ALA A 29 4.40 2.01 -6.82
CA ALA A 29 4.96 1.54 -5.57
C ALA A 29 3.89 0.88 -4.69
N PRO A 30 4.24 -0.19 -3.95
CA PRO A 30 3.33 -0.85 -3.01
C PRO A 30 2.82 0.11 -1.93
N VAL A 31 1.56 -0.05 -1.57
CA VAL A 31 0.92 0.67 -0.46
C VAL A 31 0.54 -0.33 0.62
N ILE A 32 0.96 -0.07 1.84
CA ILE A 32 0.58 -0.85 3.00
C ILE A 32 -0.52 -0.09 3.75
N ILE A 33 -1.66 -0.73 3.94
CA ILE A 33 -2.76 -0.24 4.75
C ILE A 33 -2.70 -0.97 6.08
N LEU A 34 -2.52 -0.23 7.16
CA LEU A 34 -2.51 -0.78 8.51
C LEU A 34 -3.84 -0.47 9.20
N LYS A 35 -4.54 -1.52 9.65
CA LYS A 35 -5.79 -1.44 10.41
C LYS A 35 -5.58 -1.91 11.83
N ASN A 36 -5.90 -1.06 12.79
CA ASN A 36 -5.88 -1.40 14.20
C ASN A 36 -7.28 -1.76 14.69
N ASP A 37 -7.61 -3.03 14.69
CA ASP A 37 -8.86 -3.57 15.26
C ASP A 37 -8.61 -4.25 16.62
N SER A 38 -7.46 -4.01 17.25
CA SER A 38 -7.12 -4.60 18.56
C SER A 38 -7.93 -4.01 19.72
N GLY A 39 -8.59 -2.87 19.53
CA GLY A 39 -9.26 -2.15 20.61
C GLY A 39 -8.32 -1.36 21.50
N LYS A 40 -7.01 -1.40 21.27
CA LYS A 40 -5.97 -0.73 22.03
C LYS A 40 -5.09 0.11 21.11
N ARG A 41 -4.49 1.17 21.65
CA ARG A 41 -3.54 2.00 20.91
C ARG A 41 -2.27 1.20 20.60
N MET A 42 -1.86 1.20 19.34
CA MET A 42 -0.57 0.72 18.90
C MET A 42 0.44 1.85 18.89
N SER A 43 1.67 1.60 19.32
CA SER A 43 2.76 2.56 19.31
C SER A 43 4.05 1.97 18.73
N ASN A 44 4.98 2.84 18.35
CA ASN A 44 6.28 2.44 17.80
C ASN A 44 6.16 1.42 16.67
N ILE A 45 5.27 1.68 15.72
CA ILE A 45 4.99 0.78 14.61
C ILE A 45 6.10 0.90 13.59
N LEU A 46 6.73 -0.22 13.27
CA LEU A 46 7.77 -0.33 12.26
C LEU A 46 7.33 -1.33 11.19
N LEU A 47 7.25 -0.84 9.94
CA LEU A 47 7.04 -1.66 8.75
C LEU A 47 8.34 -1.75 7.99
N SER A 48 8.88 -2.93 7.82
CA SER A 48 10.20 -3.13 7.21
C SER A 48 10.24 -4.29 6.23
N GLY A 49 11.21 -4.23 5.36
CA GLY A 49 11.53 -5.23 4.36
C GLY A 49 12.85 -4.93 3.68
N SER A 50 13.12 -5.58 2.55
CA SER A 50 14.35 -5.34 1.78
C SER A 50 14.37 -3.92 1.21
N GLY A 51 15.32 -3.11 1.66
CA GLY A 51 15.54 -1.75 1.17
C GLY A 51 14.54 -0.69 1.63
N PHE A 52 13.63 -1.01 2.57
CA PHE A 52 12.74 -0.03 3.17
C PHE A 52 12.51 -0.24 4.66
N SER A 53 12.24 0.86 5.33
CA SER A 53 11.85 0.90 6.75
C SER A 53 10.98 2.15 6.94
N GLN A 54 9.74 1.95 7.39
CA GLN A 54 8.78 3.02 7.62
C GLN A 54 8.24 2.94 9.02
N THR A 55 8.21 4.09 9.69
CA THR A 55 7.77 4.21 11.08
C THR A 55 6.46 4.97 11.14
N VAL A 56 5.51 4.45 11.92
CA VAL A 56 4.29 5.14 12.33
C VAL A 56 4.32 5.30 13.83
N ALA A 57 4.26 6.51 14.34
CA ALA A 57 4.43 6.79 15.77
C ALA A 57 3.37 6.09 16.61
N SER A 58 2.11 6.19 16.20
CA SER A 58 1.00 5.52 16.86
C SER A 58 -0.21 5.37 15.93
N LEU A 59 -1.08 4.42 16.28
CA LEU A 59 -2.35 4.20 15.61
C LEU A 59 -3.42 3.91 16.67
N GLU A 60 -4.43 4.78 16.73
CA GLU A 60 -5.52 4.66 17.69
C GLU A 60 -6.38 3.42 17.43
N PRO A 61 -7.15 2.94 18.44
CA PRO A 61 -8.10 1.86 18.25
C PRO A 61 -9.09 2.15 17.11
N HIS A 62 -9.40 1.15 16.30
CA HIS A 62 -10.32 1.21 15.16
C HIS A 62 -9.93 2.23 14.08
N SER A 63 -8.67 2.65 14.06
CA SER A 63 -8.12 3.55 13.07
C SER A 63 -7.36 2.82 11.98
N THR A 64 -7.22 3.49 10.84
CA THR A 64 -6.50 2.99 9.67
C THR A 64 -5.51 4.04 9.19
N THR A 65 -4.31 3.62 8.84
CA THR A 65 -3.32 4.46 8.18
C THR A 65 -2.77 3.77 6.95
N SER A 66 -2.08 4.49 6.10
CA SER A 66 -1.43 3.94 4.92
C SER A 66 -0.05 4.50 4.71
N VAL A 67 0.83 3.64 4.24
CA VAL A 67 2.24 3.95 3.99
C VAL A 67 2.63 3.46 2.61
N VAL A 68 3.29 4.30 1.83
CA VAL A 68 3.90 3.91 0.56
C VAL A 68 5.32 3.44 0.85
N VAL A 69 5.70 2.28 0.31
CA VAL A 69 7.02 1.71 0.49
C VAL A 69 7.72 1.49 -0.85
N TYR A 70 9.05 1.51 -0.82
CA TYR A 70 9.90 1.36 -2.01
C TYR A 70 10.88 0.20 -1.81
N PRO A 71 10.43 -1.07 -1.92
CA PRO A 71 11.31 -2.21 -1.76
C PRO A 71 12.42 -2.22 -2.80
N GLN A 72 13.57 -2.76 -2.42
CA GLN A 72 14.65 -3.07 -3.35
C GLN A 72 14.52 -4.52 -3.82
N GLY A 73 13.98 -4.70 -5.03
CA GLY A 73 13.72 -6.03 -5.58
C GLY A 73 12.54 -6.71 -4.88
N GLU A 74 12.66 -8.01 -4.69
CA GLU A 74 11.69 -8.84 -3.99
C GLU A 74 11.89 -8.72 -2.47
N SER A 75 10.79 -8.55 -1.75
CA SER A 75 10.84 -8.32 -0.29
C SER A 75 9.67 -8.98 0.42
N GLY A 76 9.94 -9.59 1.56
CA GLY A 76 8.92 -9.86 2.57
C GLY A 76 8.51 -8.59 3.29
N LEU A 77 7.38 -8.61 3.96
CA LEU A 77 6.91 -7.54 4.84
C LEU A 77 6.92 -8.03 6.28
N LYS A 78 7.59 -7.26 7.13
CA LYS A 78 7.64 -7.44 8.58
C LYS A 78 6.96 -6.27 9.26
N ILE A 79 6.20 -6.55 10.33
CA ILE A 79 5.66 -5.54 11.23
C ILE A 79 6.17 -5.76 12.65
N GLU A 80 6.52 -4.67 13.31
CA GLU A 80 6.80 -4.61 14.75
C GLU A 80 5.98 -3.46 15.35
N PHE A 81 5.43 -3.65 16.53
CA PHE A 81 4.69 -2.61 17.24
C PHE A 81 4.60 -2.93 18.75
N ALA A 82 4.23 -1.95 19.55
CA ALA A 82 3.96 -2.12 20.96
C ALA A 82 2.49 -1.83 21.29
N ILE A 83 1.93 -2.65 22.19
CA ILE A 83 0.64 -2.41 22.84
C ILE A 83 0.86 -2.56 24.35
N GLU A 84 0.50 -1.52 25.13
CA GLU A 84 0.70 -1.52 26.59
C GLU A 84 2.14 -1.90 26.99
N GLU A 85 3.12 -1.32 26.30
CA GLU A 85 4.56 -1.55 26.49
C GLU A 85 5.06 -2.97 26.13
N LYS A 86 4.17 -3.84 25.65
CA LYS A 86 4.54 -5.16 25.14
C LYS A 86 4.81 -5.11 23.64
N SER A 87 5.96 -5.63 23.24
CA SER A 87 6.37 -5.71 21.85
C SER A 87 5.72 -6.91 21.15
N HIS A 88 5.22 -6.67 19.94
CA HIS A 88 4.66 -7.67 19.05
C HIS A 88 5.34 -7.58 17.69
N MET A 89 5.54 -8.73 17.04
CA MET A 89 6.22 -8.82 15.77
C MET A 89 5.62 -9.93 14.92
N LYS A 90 5.56 -9.72 13.61
CA LYS A 90 5.26 -10.77 12.64
C LYS A 90 6.03 -10.54 11.34
N ASP A 91 6.68 -11.60 10.88
CA ASP A 91 7.36 -11.68 9.59
C ASP A 91 6.45 -12.30 8.52
N ASP A 92 6.91 -12.23 7.28
CA ASP A 92 6.29 -12.88 6.12
C ASP A 92 4.80 -12.56 5.94
N LEU A 93 4.42 -11.33 6.23
CA LEU A 93 3.04 -10.87 6.07
C LEU A 93 2.61 -10.76 4.62
N ALA A 94 3.53 -10.43 3.74
CA ALA A 94 3.28 -10.28 2.31
C ALA A 94 4.58 -10.35 1.52
N TYR A 95 4.45 -10.69 0.26
CA TYR A 95 5.52 -10.59 -0.71
C TYR A 95 5.32 -9.34 -1.55
N LEU A 96 6.34 -8.49 -1.62
CA LEU A 96 6.29 -7.19 -2.28
C LEU A 96 7.33 -7.09 -3.38
N GLN A 97 6.96 -6.48 -4.49
CA GLN A 97 7.86 -6.07 -5.55
C GLN A 97 7.77 -4.57 -5.76
N ARG A 98 8.88 -3.94 -6.15
CA ARG A 98 9.00 -2.48 -6.29
C ARG A 98 7.94 -1.86 -7.20
N PHE A 99 7.56 -2.55 -8.28
CA PHE A 99 6.67 -2.02 -9.31
C PHE A 99 5.36 -2.83 -9.44
N GLY A 100 5.03 -3.65 -8.47
CA GLY A 100 3.89 -4.56 -8.56
C GLY A 100 2.52 -3.90 -8.40
N GLY A 101 2.43 -2.62 -8.03
CA GLY A 101 1.15 -1.94 -7.78
C GLY A 101 0.32 -2.56 -6.64
N TYR A 102 0.96 -3.31 -5.75
CA TYR A 102 0.27 -4.02 -4.67
C TYR A 102 -0.32 -3.07 -3.63
N CYS A 103 -1.47 -3.47 -3.11
CA CYS A 103 -2.04 -2.89 -1.90
C CYS A 103 -2.15 -4.01 -0.85
N VAL A 104 -1.36 -3.92 0.19
CA VAL A 104 -1.35 -4.89 1.29
C VAL A 104 -2.10 -4.31 2.46
N THR A 105 -3.17 -4.97 2.90
CA THR A 105 -3.87 -4.62 4.13
C THR A 105 -3.37 -5.50 5.25
N VAL A 106 -2.74 -4.91 6.24
CA VAL A 106 -2.33 -5.57 7.49
C VAL A 106 -3.32 -5.21 8.57
N ARG A 107 -3.90 -6.20 9.20
CA ARG A 107 -4.90 -6.05 10.26
C ARG A 107 -4.43 -6.68 11.55
N VAL A 108 -4.51 -5.93 12.63
CA VAL A 108 -4.29 -6.42 13.99
C VAL A 108 -5.65 -6.56 14.66
N ALA A 109 -6.07 -7.80 14.94
CA ALA A 109 -7.36 -8.11 15.51
C ALA A 109 -7.40 -7.96 17.04
N ALA A 110 -8.57 -8.08 17.64
CA ALA A 110 -8.77 -7.93 19.10
C ALA A 110 -7.99 -8.97 19.93
N ASP A 111 -7.79 -10.16 19.39
CA ASP A 111 -6.95 -11.23 19.98
C ASP A 111 -5.45 -11.07 19.66
N LEU A 112 -5.06 -9.93 19.06
CA LEU A 112 -3.72 -9.61 18.59
C LEU A 112 -3.22 -10.50 17.43
N ALA A 113 -4.10 -11.26 16.80
CA ALA A 113 -3.78 -11.94 15.56
C ALA A 113 -3.48 -10.92 14.45
N ILE A 114 -2.36 -11.11 13.76
CA ILE A 114 -1.92 -10.25 12.67
C ILE A 114 -2.16 -11.00 11.36
N THR A 115 -3.01 -10.45 10.53
CA THR A 115 -3.34 -10.99 9.21
C THR A 115 -2.99 -10.00 8.11
N SER A 116 -2.79 -10.51 6.90
CA SER A 116 -2.56 -9.68 5.72
C SER A 116 -3.42 -10.16 4.56
N ASP A 117 -3.86 -9.21 3.75
CA ASP A 117 -4.55 -9.42 2.48
C ASP A 117 -3.87 -8.60 1.39
N ILE A 118 -3.62 -9.23 0.24
CA ILE A 118 -2.92 -8.60 -0.87
C ILE A 118 -3.92 -8.40 -2.00
N GLN A 119 -4.05 -7.16 -2.45
CA GLN A 119 -4.89 -6.79 -3.58
C GLN A 119 -4.08 -6.06 -4.64
N LEU A 120 -4.35 -6.38 -5.89
CA LEU A 120 -3.75 -5.68 -7.02
C LEU A 120 -4.42 -4.32 -7.26
N GLY A 121 -3.64 -3.38 -7.63
CA GLY A 121 -3.75 -1.98 -8.04
C GLY A 121 -5.07 -1.21 -8.05
N TYR A 122 -6.23 -1.81 -8.21
CA TYR A 122 -7.48 -1.05 -8.36
C TYR A 122 -7.89 -0.24 -7.10
N LEU A 123 -7.44 -0.63 -5.91
CA LEU A 123 -7.68 0.14 -4.68
C LEU A 123 -6.95 1.48 -4.64
N LYS A 124 -5.91 1.69 -5.45
CA LYS A 124 -5.29 3.00 -5.61
C LYS A 124 -6.26 3.98 -6.26
N VAL A 125 -7.03 3.53 -7.25
CA VAL A 125 -8.06 4.35 -7.92
C VAL A 125 -9.18 4.72 -6.97
N ARG A 126 -9.67 3.77 -6.18
CA ARG A 126 -10.72 4.02 -5.19
C ARG A 126 -10.33 5.04 -4.11
N ARG A 127 -9.02 5.22 -3.86
CA ARG A 127 -8.50 6.24 -2.95
C ARG A 127 -8.42 7.62 -3.57
N LEU A 128 -8.12 7.67 -4.88
CA LEU A 128 -8.07 8.94 -5.61
C LEU A 128 -9.48 9.50 -5.84
N PHE A 129 -10.48 8.65 -5.80
CA PHE A 129 -11.90 8.99 -5.99
C PHE A 129 -12.74 8.36 -4.87
N PRO A 130 -12.71 8.91 -3.64
CA PRO A 130 -13.60 8.46 -2.57
C PRO A 130 -15.04 8.85 -2.92
N TRP A 131 -15.82 7.90 -3.30
CA TRP A 131 -17.28 7.98 -3.48
C TRP A 131 -18.01 7.24 -2.37
#